data_e9626b43698a12d783be758230232ed4
#
_entry.id   e9626b43698a12d783be758230232ed4
#
_cell.length_a   1.000
_cell.length_b   1.000
_cell.length_c   1.000
_cell.angle_alpha   90.00
_cell.angle_beta   90.00
_cell.angle_gamma   90.00
#
_symmetry.space_group_name_H-M   'P 1'
#
loop_
_entity.id
_entity.type
_entity.pdbx_description
1 polymer ?
#
loop_
_entity_poly.entity_id
_entity_poly.type
_entity_poly.pdbx_seq_one_letter_code
_entity_poly.pdbx_strand_id
1 'polypeptide(L)'
;MGIPVLVLGRSGSGKSRSIKNLDCGIIKVIEKELPFKNNFKTVTTSDYVKIIQILMGSKKDSIVIDDAGYLLTDEFMRRATEKGYDKFTELANNFYNLIQFITTKLPREKIVYLLMHEDENEITGQVKPKTIGKLLDEKVCVEGMFTIVLRCIEHKFLTNNSGCAKSPEEMFETEEIENDLNVVDKAIRDYYNLGGNENDQQAK
;
A
#
# COMPACT_ATOMS: atom_id res chain seq x y z
N MET A 1 -5.64 5.56 14.58
CA MET A 1 -4.98 5.93 13.30
C MET A 1 -4.55 4.63 12.62
N GLY A 2 -5.14 4.33 11.45
CA GLY A 2 -4.77 3.14 10.68
C GLY A 2 -3.34 3.20 10.17
N ILE A 3 -2.77 2.06 9.82
CA ILE A 3 -1.38 1.94 9.39
C ILE A 3 -1.34 1.67 7.89
N PRO A 4 -0.99 2.67 7.06
CA PRO A 4 -0.72 2.44 5.66
C PRO A 4 0.66 1.83 5.48
N VAL A 5 0.75 0.79 4.65
CA VAL A 5 2.00 0.12 4.25
C VAL A 5 2.13 0.18 2.74
N LEU A 6 3.25 0.66 2.25
CA LEU A 6 3.52 0.71 0.82
C LEU A 6 4.38 -0.50 0.41
N VAL A 7 3.94 -1.21 -0.63
CA VAL A 7 4.71 -2.32 -1.21
C VAL A 7 5.03 -1.97 -2.66
N LEU A 8 6.29 -1.74 -2.95
CA LEU A 8 6.79 -1.38 -4.27
C LEU A 8 7.47 -2.55 -4.96
N GLY A 9 7.53 -2.49 -6.27
CA GLY A 9 8.31 -3.44 -7.07
C GLY A 9 7.90 -3.44 -8.54
N ARG A 10 8.76 -3.96 -9.38
CA ARG A 10 8.51 -4.11 -10.83
C ARG A 10 7.38 -5.10 -11.10
N SER A 11 6.85 -5.10 -12.31
CA SER A 11 5.93 -6.14 -12.75
C SER A 11 6.60 -7.51 -12.64
N GLY A 12 5.86 -8.50 -12.11
CA GLY A 12 6.41 -9.86 -11.92
C GLY A 12 7.28 -10.05 -10.68
N SER A 13 7.59 -9.01 -9.89
CA SER A 13 8.45 -9.13 -8.70
C SER A 13 7.85 -9.98 -7.57
N GLY A 14 6.53 -10.23 -7.59
CA GLY A 14 5.85 -11.06 -6.58
C GLY A 14 4.90 -10.27 -5.66
N LYS A 15 4.68 -8.97 -5.85
CA LYS A 15 3.80 -8.15 -4.99
C LYS A 15 2.45 -8.81 -4.71
N SER A 16 1.65 -9.09 -5.74
CA SER A 16 0.33 -9.71 -5.55
C SER A 16 0.41 -11.14 -5.02
N ARG A 17 1.53 -11.88 -5.27
CA ARG A 17 1.75 -13.23 -4.71
C ARG A 17 1.86 -13.21 -3.19
N SER A 18 2.40 -12.15 -2.62
CA SER A 18 2.60 -12.02 -1.18
C SER A 18 1.31 -12.02 -0.36
N ILE A 19 0.16 -11.77 -1.00
CA ILE A 19 -1.16 -11.77 -0.35
C ILE A 19 -1.60 -13.19 0.06
N LYS A 20 -1.03 -14.23 -0.55
CA LYS A 20 -1.55 -15.61 -0.56
C LYS A 20 -1.94 -16.15 0.83
N ASN A 21 -1.15 -15.86 1.85
CA ASN A 21 -1.32 -16.42 3.19
C ASN A 21 -1.96 -15.43 4.19
N LEU A 22 -2.22 -14.19 3.76
CA LEU A 22 -2.77 -13.15 4.62
C LEU A 22 -4.30 -13.27 4.70
N ASP A 23 -4.84 -13.28 5.91
CA ASP A 23 -6.30 -13.16 6.13
C ASP A 23 -6.74 -11.71 5.99
N CYS A 24 -7.12 -11.30 4.79
CA CYS A 24 -7.40 -9.90 4.45
C CYS A 24 -8.63 -9.72 3.57
N GLY A 25 -9.10 -8.46 3.52
CA GLY A 25 -9.94 -7.98 2.44
C GLY A 25 -9.08 -7.56 1.25
N ILE A 26 -9.53 -7.85 0.02
CA ILE A 26 -8.78 -7.50 -1.19
C ILE A 26 -9.62 -6.59 -2.08
N ILE A 27 -9.07 -5.43 -2.37
CA ILE A 27 -9.58 -4.48 -3.38
C ILE A 27 -8.62 -4.56 -4.57
N LYS A 28 -9.12 -5.02 -5.71
CA LYS A 28 -8.38 -4.97 -6.98
C LYS A 28 -8.71 -3.66 -7.69
N VAL A 29 -7.72 -2.88 -8.04
CA VAL A 29 -7.98 -1.66 -8.84
C VAL A 29 -8.23 -2.03 -10.29
N ILE A 30 -7.56 -3.07 -10.77
CA ILE A 30 -7.74 -3.62 -12.12
C ILE A 30 -8.36 -5.01 -12.03
N GLU A 31 -9.30 -5.32 -12.95
CA GLU A 31 -9.86 -6.66 -13.06
C GLU A 31 -8.84 -7.62 -13.67
N LYS A 32 -8.23 -8.40 -12.82
CA LYS A 32 -7.32 -9.51 -13.20
C LYS A 32 -7.35 -10.59 -12.14
N GLU A 33 -7.00 -11.80 -12.53
CA GLU A 33 -6.86 -12.90 -11.58
C GLU A 33 -5.62 -12.73 -10.70
N LEU A 34 -5.72 -13.16 -9.42
CA LEU A 34 -4.56 -13.25 -8.55
C LEU A 34 -3.61 -14.35 -9.06
N PRO A 35 -2.28 -14.19 -8.93
CA PRO A 35 -1.29 -15.10 -9.53
C PRO A 35 -1.14 -16.43 -8.74
N PHE A 36 -2.18 -16.87 -8.04
CA PHE A 36 -2.23 -18.12 -7.28
C PHE A 36 -3.67 -18.63 -7.14
N LYS A 37 -3.82 -19.93 -6.91
CA LYS A 37 -5.14 -20.52 -6.61
C LYS A 37 -5.63 -19.98 -5.26
N ASN A 38 -6.84 -19.44 -5.25
CA ASN A 38 -7.41 -18.81 -4.07
C ASN A 38 -8.94 -18.91 -4.03
N ASN A 39 -9.49 -18.64 -2.82
CA ASN A 39 -10.92 -18.50 -2.59
C ASN A 39 -11.24 -17.13 -1.98
N PHE A 40 -10.38 -16.13 -2.19
CA PHE A 40 -10.61 -14.78 -1.69
C PHE A 40 -11.85 -14.16 -2.31
N LYS A 41 -12.66 -13.51 -1.48
CA LYS A 41 -13.69 -12.59 -1.96
C LYS A 41 -13.03 -11.26 -2.25
N THR A 42 -12.90 -10.93 -3.53
CA THR A 42 -12.30 -9.67 -3.96
C THR A 42 -13.37 -8.70 -4.43
N VAL A 43 -13.09 -7.42 -4.33
CA VAL A 43 -13.90 -6.35 -4.93
C VAL A 43 -13.02 -5.62 -5.93
N THR A 44 -13.52 -5.42 -7.16
CA THR A 44 -12.81 -4.64 -8.17
C THR A 44 -13.42 -3.25 -8.27
N THR A 45 -12.62 -2.23 -8.01
CA THR A 45 -13.03 -0.83 -8.14
C THR A 45 -11.83 0.11 -8.15
N SER A 46 -11.90 1.15 -8.97
CA SER A 46 -11.01 2.31 -8.97
C SER A 46 -11.68 3.58 -8.41
N ASP A 47 -12.89 3.46 -7.87
CA ASP A 47 -13.64 4.55 -7.27
C ASP A 47 -13.19 4.79 -5.84
N TYR A 48 -12.60 5.94 -5.56
CA TYR A 48 -12.12 6.32 -4.23
C TYR A 48 -13.21 6.30 -3.16
N VAL A 49 -14.43 6.70 -3.50
CA VAL A 49 -15.56 6.71 -2.54
C VAL A 49 -15.92 5.28 -2.14
N LYS A 50 -16.00 4.36 -3.11
CA LYS A 50 -16.23 2.94 -2.84
C LYS A 50 -15.09 2.32 -2.03
N ILE A 51 -13.84 2.65 -2.36
CA ILE A 51 -12.68 2.18 -1.59
C ILE A 51 -12.81 2.62 -0.14
N ILE A 52 -13.08 3.89 0.13
CA ILE A 52 -13.27 4.42 1.48
C ILE A 52 -14.41 3.70 2.21
N GLN A 53 -15.55 3.46 1.54
CA GLN A 53 -16.67 2.72 2.12
C GLN A 53 -16.28 1.28 2.49
N ILE A 54 -15.51 0.60 1.64
CA ILE A 54 -14.99 -0.75 1.92
C ILE A 54 -14.03 -0.73 3.10
N LEU A 55 -13.10 0.23 3.14
CA LEU A 55 -12.15 0.37 4.25
C LEU A 55 -12.87 0.57 5.59
N MET A 56 -13.92 1.40 5.62
CA MET A 56 -14.71 1.65 6.82
C MET A 56 -15.58 0.45 7.23
N GLY A 57 -16.19 -0.23 6.25
CA GLY A 57 -17.16 -1.31 6.50
C GLY A 57 -16.53 -2.70 6.63
N SER A 58 -15.25 -2.85 6.32
CA SER A 58 -14.57 -4.15 6.38
C SER A 58 -14.46 -4.67 7.80
N LYS A 59 -14.82 -5.96 7.98
CA LYS A 59 -14.58 -6.69 9.24
C LYS A 59 -13.14 -7.22 9.33
N LYS A 60 -12.38 -7.17 8.23
CA LYS A 60 -10.96 -7.58 8.23
C LYS A 60 -10.10 -6.45 8.73
N ASP A 61 -9.14 -6.77 9.57
CA ASP A 61 -8.19 -5.80 10.11
C ASP A 61 -7.05 -5.51 9.13
N SER A 62 -6.77 -6.44 8.21
CA SER A 62 -5.83 -6.23 7.10
C SER A 62 -6.59 -6.12 5.79
N ILE A 63 -6.26 -5.10 5.01
CA ILE A 63 -6.86 -4.85 3.70
C ILE A 63 -5.75 -4.57 2.70
N VAL A 64 -5.84 -5.19 1.53
CA VAL A 64 -4.90 -4.98 0.43
C VAL A 64 -5.59 -4.25 -0.71
N ILE A 65 -4.99 -3.17 -1.17
CA ILE A 65 -5.34 -2.48 -2.42
C ILE A 65 -4.30 -2.92 -3.45
N ASP A 66 -4.64 -3.94 -4.22
CA ASP A 66 -3.76 -4.48 -5.26
C ASP A 66 -3.75 -3.57 -6.48
N ASP A 67 -2.56 -3.29 -6.99
CA ASP A 67 -2.32 -2.35 -8.10
C ASP A 67 -2.78 -0.91 -7.81
N ALA A 68 -2.58 -0.42 -6.59
CA ALA A 68 -3.05 0.89 -6.14
C ALA A 68 -2.58 2.07 -7.02
N GLY A 69 -1.44 1.96 -7.70
CA GLY A 69 -0.97 2.98 -8.65
C GLY A 69 -1.90 3.20 -9.84
N TYR A 70 -2.69 2.19 -10.20
CA TYR A 70 -3.67 2.31 -11.28
C TYR A 70 -4.90 3.15 -10.91
N LEU A 71 -5.08 3.51 -9.65
CA LEU A 71 -6.08 4.52 -9.27
C LEU A 71 -5.83 5.83 -10.01
N LEU A 72 -4.56 6.25 -10.08
CA LEU A 72 -4.15 7.44 -10.82
C LEU A 72 -4.31 7.25 -12.33
N THR A 73 -3.90 6.10 -12.85
CA THR A 73 -3.95 5.80 -14.29
C THR A 73 -5.38 5.74 -14.79
N ASP A 74 -6.26 5.05 -14.08
CA ASP A 74 -7.66 4.87 -14.47
C ASP A 74 -8.41 6.20 -14.43
N GLU A 75 -8.24 6.99 -13.36
CA GLU A 75 -8.82 8.33 -13.29
C GLU A 75 -8.29 9.24 -14.41
N PHE A 76 -6.98 9.22 -14.66
CA PHE A 76 -6.37 9.98 -15.76
C PHE A 76 -6.96 9.58 -17.11
N MET A 77 -7.11 8.29 -17.39
CA MET A 77 -7.65 7.80 -18.66
C MET A 77 -9.14 8.14 -18.83
N ARG A 78 -9.94 8.04 -17.78
CA ARG A 78 -11.36 8.47 -17.83
C ARG A 78 -11.50 9.96 -18.13
N ARG A 79 -10.52 10.76 -17.72
CA ARG A 79 -10.50 12.22 -17.89
C ARG A 79 -9.55 12.68 -19.00
N ALA A 80 -9.16 11.78 -19.91
CA ALA A 80 -8.13 12.06 -20.93
C ALA A 80 -8.50 13.23 -21.87
N THR A 81 -9.79 13.45 -22.12
CA THR A 81 -10.28 14.54 -22.97
C THR A 81 -10.36 15.89 -22.27
N GLU A 82 -10.26 15.94 -20.94
CA GLU A 82 -10.26 17.18 -20.19
C GLU A 82 -8.95 17.93 -20.43
N LYS A 83 -9.08 19.22 -20.75
CA LYS A 83 -7.94 20.13 -20.97
C LYS A 83 -7.59 20.86 -19.67
N GLY A 84 -6.35 21.26 -19.54
CA GLY A 84 -5.87 22.06 -18.40
C GLY A 84 -5.11 21.25 -17.35
N TYR A 85 -4.52 21.97 -16.40
CA TYR A 85 -3.70 21.39 -15.35
C TYR A 85 -4.50 20.95 -14.13
N ASP A 86 -5.70 21.45 -13.93
CA ASP A 86 -6.53 21.23 -12.74
C ASP A 86 -6.81 19.74 -12.50
N LYS A 87 -7.04 18.98 -13.58
CA LYS A 87 -7.24 17.53 -13.46
C LYS A 87 -6.06 16.81 -12.79
N PHE A 88 -4.82 17.21 -13.08
CA PHE A 88 -3.65 16.58 -12.47
C PHE A 88 -3.55 16.91 -10.99
N THR A 89 -3.96 18.11 -10.62
CA THR A 89 -4.06 18.51 -9.20
C THR A 89 -5.14 17.70 -8.48
N GLU A 90 -6.28 17.49 -9.10
CA GLU A 90 -7.37 16.70 -8.53
C GLU A 90 -6.99 15.22 -8.40
N LEU A 91 -6.37 14.62 -9.44
CA LEU A 91 -5.85 13.25 -9.37
C LEU A 91 -4.90 13.08 -8.18
N ALA A 92 -3.94 14.00 -8.07
CA ALA A 92 -2.97 14.00 -6.99
C ALA A 92 -3.65 14.13 -5.62
N ASN A 93 -4.63 15.04 -5.51
CA ASN A 93 -5.37 15.28 -4.28
C ASN A 93 -6.21 14.07 -3.87
N ASN A 94 -6.86 13.39 -4.81
CA ASN A 94 -7.66 12.20 -4.53
C ASN A 94 -6.79 11.07 -3.97
N PHE A 95 -5.63 10.83 -4.57
CA PHE A 95 -4.69 9.81 -4.10
C PHE A 95 -4.09 10.17 -2.74
N TYR A 96 -3.67 11.42 -2.56
CA TYR A 96 -3.19 11.96 -1.29
C TYR A 96 -4.23 11.80 -0.19
N ASN A 97 -5.48 12.18 -0.46
CA ASN A 97 -6.58 12.10 0.49
C ASN A 97 -6.92 10.66 0.88
N LEU A 98 -6.77 9.68 -0.01
CA LEU A 98 -6.92 8.26 0.34
C LEU A 98 -5.90 7.84 1.40
N ILE A 99 -4.62 8.20 1.22
CA ILE A 99 -3.57 7.87 2.20
C ILE A 99 -3.84 8.59 3.52
N GLN A 100 -4.20 9.89 3.47
CA GLN A 100 -4.57 10.67 4.65
C GLN A 100 -5.78 10.07 5.38
N PHE A 101 -6.79 9.61 4.63
CA PHE A 101 -7.96 8.94 5.22
C PHE A 101 -7.54 7.68 5.98
N ILE A 102 -6.72 6.82 5.40
CA ILE A 102 -6.22 5.61 6.06
C ILE A 102 -5.53 5.99 7.38
N THR A 103 -4.63 6.97 7.32
CA THR A 103 -3.83 7.38 8.47
C THR A 103 -4.66 8.04 9.57
N THR A 104 -5.67 8.87 9.21
CA THR A 104 -6.33 9.74 10.19
C THR A 104 -7.71 9.25 10.64
N LYS A 105 -8.39 8.44 9.82
CA LYS A 105 -9.80 8.08 10.03
C LYS A 105 -10.03 6.62 10.37
N LEU A 106 -9.14 5.71 9.93
CA LEU A 106 -9.29 4.29 10.27
C LEU A 106 -8.82 4.01 11.71
N PRO A 107 -9.41 2.98 12.36
CA PRO A 107 -8.95 2.48 13.65
C PRO A 107 -7.48 2.01 13.58
N ARG A 108 -6.79 2.02 14.72
CA ARG A 108 -5.36 1.66 14.80
C ARG A 108 -5.08 0.20 14.40
N GLU A 109 -6.03 -0.68 14.60
CA GLU A 109 -5.96 -2.11 14.28
C GLU A 109 -5.98 -2.37 12.77
N LYS A 110 -6.41 -1.36 11.97
CA LYS A 110 -6.47 -1.48 10.51
C LYS A 110 -5.10 -1.25 9.88
N ILE A 111 -4.62 -2.27 9.17
CA ILE A 111 -3.43 -2.19 8.31
C ILE A 111 -3.89 -2.21 6.86
N VAL A 112 -3.49 -1.22 6.09
CA VAL A 112 -3.86 -1.12 4.67
C VAL A 112 -2.60 -1.16 3.81
N TYR A 113 -2.45 -2.23 3.04
CA TYR A 113 -1.35 -2.44 2.11
C TYR A 113 -1.69 -1.85 0.75
N LEU A 114 -0.89 -0.91 0.26
CA LEU A 114 -0.97 -0.38 -1.10
C LEU A 114 0.15 -1.00 -1.94
N LEU A 115 -0.21 -1.89 -2.86
CA LEU A 115 0.74 -2.51 -3.77
C LEU A 115 0.85 -1.64 -5.03
N MET A 116 2.05 -1.12 -5.31
CA MET A 116 2.28 -0.22 -6.43
C MET A 116 3.50 -0.64 -7.27
N HIS A 117 3.49 -0.27 -8.52
CA HIS A 117 4.69 -0.35 -9.34
C HIS A 117 5.69 0.70 -8.89
N GLU A 118 6.96 0.34 -8.95
CA GLU A 118 8.08 1.27 -8.79
C GLU A 118 8.48 1.90 -10.12
N ASP A 119 9.05 3.09 -10.03
CA ASP A 119 9.78 3.76 -11.07
C ASP A 119 11.22 3.95 -10.62
N GLU A 120 12.18 3.52 -11.42
CA GLU A 120 13.60 3.59 -11.12
C GLU A 120 14.30 4.47 -12.15
N ASN A 121 14.97 5.50 -11.68
CA ASN A 121 15.81 6.32 -12.53
C ASN A 121 17.11 5.59 -12.81
N GLU A 122 17.32 5.17 -14.05
CA GLU A 122 18.50 4.37 -14.47
C GLU A 122 19.84 5.10 -14.27
N ILE A 123 19.83 6.44 -14.22
CA ILE A 123 21.05 7.22 -14.07
C ILE A 123 21.43 7.38 -12.59
N THR A 124 20.44 7.68 -11.75
CA THR A 124 20.68 7.97 -10.33
C THR A 124 20.46 6.77 -9.41
N GLY A 125 19.80 5.71 -9.90
CA GLY A 125 19.35 4.57 -9.09
C GLY A 125 18.23 4.91 -8.11
N GLN A 126 17.65 6.11 -8.19
CA GLN A 126 16.55 6.50 -7.32
C GLN A 126 15.30 5.69 -7.65
N VAL A 127 14.71 5.10 -6.62
CA VAL A 127 13.46 4.34 -6.71
C VAL A 127 12.35 5.09 -6.00
N LYS A 128 11.21 5.20 -6.65
CA LYS A 128 10.00 5.84 -6.11
C LYS A 128 8.73 5.10 -6.59
N PRO A 129 7.56 5.33 -5.95
CA PRO A 129 6.30 4.85 -6.49
C PRO A 129 6.06 5.43 -7.89
N LYS A 130 5.59 4.60 -8.83
CA LYS A 130 5.19 5.08 -10.15
C LYS A 130 3.88 5.85 -10.02
N THR A 131 3.92 7.15 -10.33
CA THR A 131 2.78 8.07 -10.23
C THR A 131 2.48 8.73 -11.58
N ILE A 132 1.41 9.52 -11.63
CA ILE A 132 1.02 10.33 -12.79
C ILE A 132 0.90 11.78 -12.36
N GLY A 133 1.54 12.66 -13.15
CA GLY A 133 1.51 14.10 -12.98
C GLY A 133 2.62 14.63 -12.08
N LYS A 134 3.19 15.77 -12.48
CA LYS A 134 4.33 16.41 -11.82
C LYS A 134 4.12 16.73 -10.34
N LEU A 135 2.86 16.91 -9.90
CA LEU A 135 2.58 17.22 -8.51
C LEU A 135 2.97 16.07 -7.58
N LEU A 136 2.55 14.83 -7.89
CA LEU A 136 2.94 13.64 -7.13
C LEU A 136 4.39 13.23 -7.41
N ASP A 137 4.87 13.50 -8.61
CA ASP A 137 6.17 13.04 -9.08
C ASP A 137 7.33 13.89 -8.56
N GLU A 138 7.11 15.20 -8.43
CA GLU A 138 8.16 16.18 -8.12
C GLU A 138 7.92 16.95 -6.81
N LYS A 139 6.67 17.09 -6.35
CA LYS A 139 6.31 17.94 -5.20
C LYS A 139 5.83 17.20 -3.98
N VAL A 140 5.27 16.00 -4.16
CA VAL A 140 4.79 15.16 -3.06
C VAL A 140 5.66 13.90 -3.01
N CYS A 141 6.39 13.72 -1.94
CA CYS A 141 7.10 12.47 -1.66
C CYS A 141 6.06 11.44 -1.18
N VAL A 142 5.50 10.65 -2.10
CA VAL A 142 4.44 9.68 -1.78
C VAL A 142 4.93 8.66 -0.77
N GLU A 143 6.14 8.10 -0.96
CA GLU A 143 6.74 7.15 -0.01
C GLU A 143 7.03 7.79 1.35
N GLY A 144 7.17 9.11 1.40
CA GLY A 144 7.30 9.90 2.63
C GLY A 144 6.05 9.87 3.51
N MET A 145 4.87 9.58 2.94
CA MET A 145 3.61 9.47 3.68
C MET A 145 3.46 8.15 4.44
N PHE A 146 4.36 7.20 4.25
CA PHE A 146 4.34 5.87 4.88
C PHE A 146 5.50 5.73 5.85
N THR A 147 5.25 5.08 6.99
CA THR A 147 6.31 4.68 7.92
C THR A 147 6.98 3.38 7.47
N ILE A 148 6.21 2.52 6.80
CA ILE A 148 6.68 1.21 6.32
C ILE A 148 6.57 1.19 4.80
N VAL A 149 7.70 1.03 4.13
CA VAL A 149 7.82 0.88 2.68
C VAL A 149 8.65 -0.37 2.43
N LEU A 150 8.04 -1.37 1.82
CA LEU A 150 8.72 -2.61 1.43
C LEU A 150 9.00 -2.59 -0.06
N ARG A 151 10.20 -3.02 -0.47
CA ARG A 151 10.52 -3.19 -1.89
C ARG A 151 10.55 -4.68 -2.22
N CYS A 152 9.72 -5.10 -3.17
CA CYS A 152 9.64 -6.49 -3.61
C CYS A 152 10.57 -6.71 -4.80
N ILE A 153 11.64 -7.46 -4.59
CA ILE A 153 12.64 -7.83 -5.62
C ILE A 153 12.79 -9.35 -5.58
N GLU A 154 12.74 -9.99 -6.75
CA GLU A 154 13.00 -11.44 -6.91
C GLU A 154 12.25 -12.31 -5.87
N HIS A 155 10.99 -11.99 -5.64
CA HIS A 155 10.15 -12.68 -4.66
C HIS A 155 10.66 -12.61 -3.20
N LYS A 156 11.33 -11.53 -2.83
CA LYS A 156 11.71 -11.19 -1.47
C LYS A 156 11.24 -9.77 -1.15
N PHE A 157 11.06 -9.47 0.12
CA PHE A 157 10.85 -8.11 0.58
C PHE A 157 12.15 -7.56 1.19
N LEU A 158 12.54 -6.38 0.71
CA LEU A 158 13.59 -5.58 1.32
C LEU A 158 12.90 -4.54 2.23
N THR A 159 13.32 -4.49 3.48
CA THR A 159 12.69 -3.69 4.54
C THR A 159 13.38 -2.37 4.78
N ASN A 160 14.68 -2.28 4.43
CA ASN A 160 15.53 -1.11 4.55
C ASN A 160 16.62 -1.14 3.46
N ASN A 161 17.37 -0.05 3.34
CA ASN A 161 18.60 0.06 2.54
C ASN A 161 18.47 -0.32 1.05
N SER A 162 17.26 -0.28 0.49
CA SER A 162 17.03 -0.58 -0.92
C SER A 162 16.06 0.45 -1.52
N GLY A 163 16.59 1.38 -2.28
CA GLY A 163 15.82 2.46 -2.88
C GLY A 163 15.12 3.29 -1.80
N CYS A 164 13.78 3.29 -1.81
CA CYS A 164 12.97 3.97 -0.79
C CYS A 164 12.43 3.03 0.31
N ALA A 165 12.90 1.78 0.37
CA ALA A 165 12.49 0.84 1.43
C ALA A 165 12.90 1.36 2.81
N LYS A 166 11.97 1.30 3.75
CA LYS A 166 12.16 1.74 5.14
C LYS A 166 11.16 1.07 6.08
N SER A 167 11.58 0.86 7.29
CA SER A 167 10.76 0.39 8.41
C SER A 167 11.26 0.98 9.73
N PRO A 168 10.44 0.97 10.78
CA PRO A 168 10.91 1.27 12.14
C PRO A 168 12.08 0.37 12.54
N GLU A 169 12.98 0.89 13.38
CA GLU A 169 14.07 0.10 13.96
C GLU A 169 13.53 -1.14 14.67
N GLU A 170 14.22 -2.25 14.55
CA GLU A 170 13.91 -3.53 15.20
C GLU A 170 12.55 -4.16 14.83
N MET A 171 11.80 -3.60 13.86
CA MET A 171 10.53 -4.20 13.42
C MET A 171 10.76 -5.53 12.69
N PHE A 172 11.83 -5.64 11.94
CA PHE A 172 12.22 -6.85 11.22
C PHE A 172 13.62 -7.27 11.64
N GLU A 173 13.82 -8.58 11.84
CA GLU A 173 15.12 -9.13 12.26
C GLU A 173 16.21 -8.97 11.20
N THR A 174 15.82 -8.91 9.92
CA THR A 174 16.73 -8.82 8.77
C THR A 174 16.23 -7.83 7.75
N GLU A 175 17.16 -7.30 6.93
CA GLU A 175 16.83 -6.38 5.83
C GLU A 175 16.09 -7.08 4.68
N GLU A 176 16.27 -8.38 4.51
CA GLU A 176 15.57 -9.22 3.54
C GLU A 176 14.69 -10.23 4.27
N ILE A 177 13.41 -10.24 3.93
CA ILE A 177 12.42 -11.16 4.49
C ILE A 177 11.64 -11.88 3.38
N GLU A 178 10.89 -12.91 3.78
CA GLU A 178 10.02 -13.64 2.86
C GLU A 178 8.99 -12.73 2.18
N ASN A 179 8.68 -13.04 0.93
CA ASN A 179 7.60 -12.39 0.18
C ASN A 179 6.22 -12.89 0.63
N ASP A 180 5.89 -12.61 1.87
CA ASP A 180 4.64 -13.02 2.51
C ASP A 180 4.10 -11.89 3.41
N LEU A 181 2.99 -11.29 3.00
CA LEU A 181 2.36 -10.23 3.79
C LEU A 181 1.81 -10.72 5.13
N ASN A 182 1.58 -12.02 5.33
CA ASN A 182 1.19 -12.55 6.62
C ASN A 182 2.34 -12.45 7.64
N VAL A 183 3.58 -12.64 7.21
CA VAL A 183 4.78 -12.44 8.05
C VAL A 183 4.92 -10.96 8.40
N VAL A 184 4.78 -10.09 7.41
CA VAL A 184 4.82 -8.62 7.59
C VAL A 184 3.71 -8.15 8.53
N ASP A 185 2.48 -8.62 8.35
CA ASP A 185 1.33 -8.25 9.17
C ASP A 185 1.53 -8.59 10.64
N LYS A 186 2.05 -9.78 10.91
CA LYS A 186 2.40 -10.21 12.28
C LYS A 186 3.47 -9.30 12.89
N ALA A 187 4.56 -9.04 12.17
CA ALA A 187 5.62 -8.16 12.66
C ALA A 187 5.11 -6.76 13.00
N ILE A 188 4.24 -6.19 12.14
CA ILE A 188 3.63 -4.88 12.39
C ILE A 188 2.73 -4.91 13.64
N ARG A 189 1.89 -5.97 13.78
CA ARG A 189 1.00 -6.10 14.93
C ARG A 189 1.77 -6.27 16.22
N ASP A 190 2.81 -7.09 16.22
CA ASP A 190 3.67 -7.31 17.37
C ASP A 190 4.41 -6.02 17.76
N TYR A 191 5.01 -5.34 16.81
CA TYR A 191 5.74 -4.10 17.03
C TYR A 191 4.87 -2.98 17.65
N TYR A 192 3.64 -2.80 17.14
CA TYR A 192 2.74 -1.76 17.62
C TYR A 192 1.77 -2.23 18.71
N ASN A 193 1.89 -3.47 19.19
CA ASN A 193 0.99 -4.10 20.17
C ASN A 193 -0.50 -4.00 19.73
N LEU A 194 -0.78 -4.33 18.46
CA LEU A 194 -2.15 -4.32 17.92
C LEU A 194 -2.84 -5.64 18.26
N GLY A 195 -3.97 -5.58 19.00
CA GLY A 195 -4.76 -6.77 19.38
C GLY A 195 -4.47 -7.32 20.78
N GLY A 196 -3.61 -6.67 21.57
CA GLY A 196 -3.52 -6.91 23.01
C GLY A 196 -4.78 -6.38 23.70
N ASN A 197 -5.44 -7.19 24.53
CA ASN A 197 -6.54 -6.73 25.38
C ASN A 197 -6.06 -5.56 26.23
N GLU A 198 -6.86 -4.47 26.31
CA GLU A 198 -6.58 -3.27 27.12
C GLU A 198 -6.42 -3.57 28.64
N ASN A 199 -6.51 -4.82 29.06
CA ASN A 199 -6.42 -5.23 30.47
C ASN A 199 -5.00 -5.37 31.02
N ASP A 200 -3.94 -5.31 30.18
CA ASP A 200 -2.55 -5.45 30.65
C ASP A 200 -1.86 -4.12 30.96
N GLN A 201 -2.50 -2.97 30.73
CA GLN A 201 -1.91 -1.65 30.99
C GLN A 201 -2.19 -1.08 32.40
N GLN A 202 -2.88 -1.81 33.29
CA GLN A 202 -3.12 -1.34 34.67
C GLN A 202 -2.26 -2.04 35.74
N ALA A 203 -1.25 -2.79 35.34
CA ALA A 203 -0.35 -3.46 36.29
C ALA A 203 1.13 -3.08 36.06
N LYS A 204 1.45 -1.77 36.14
CA LYS A 204 2.82 -1.33 36.43
C LYS A 204 2.80 0.06 37.09
#